data_a290b4da993f616d4c4eedb87a44ce12
#
_entry.id   a290b4da993f616d4c4eedb87a44ce12
#
_cell.length_a   1.000
_cell.length_b   1.000
_cell.length_c   1.000
_cell.angle_alpha   90.00
_cell.angle_beta   90.00
_cell.angle_gamma   90.00
#
_symmetry.space_group_name_H-M   'P 1'
#
loop_
_entity.id
_entity.type
_entity.pdbx_description
1 polymer ?
#
loop_
_entity_poly.entity_id
_entity_poly.type
_entity_poly.pdbx_seq_one_letter_code
_entity_poly.pdbx_strand_id
1 'polypeptide(L)'
;YEGPECVQRRQMSLTMTNEIFLAQFKNWIKDLRALDASKPEMGAGTLAGAMELWLWSIEYLQNSKDANGKTLYGGQRQGVTFPLSDALAWLLGSRQLILDTLELEKKGPENPTLAEGLPGFVQFYSDLSCVQAARTAGEVAKICAELVYGYHAKGATCASPDAALKTFTELRAKLDCSLAGARLAKDRAGEAAAQVMIPEALDYPL
;
A
#
# COMPACT_ATOMS: atom_id res chain seq x y z
N TYR A 1 -26.47 -1.07 6.39
CA TYR A 1 -25.82 -1.37 7.66
C TYR A 1 -24.56 -0.53 7.85
N GLU A 2 -23.64 -0.52 6.91
CA GLU A 2 -22.39 0.26 7.01
C GLU A 2 -22.41 1.57 6.23
N GLY A 3 -23.54 1.95 5.70
CA GLY A 3 -23.72 3.13 4.86
C GLY A 3 -23.27 2.92 3.41
N PRO A 4 -23.70 3.79 2.49
CA PRO A 4 -23.25 3.75 1.11
C PRO A 4 -21.74 3.99 1.01
N GLU A 5 -21.09 3.31 0.09
CA GLU A 5 -19.64 3.41 -0.16
C GLU A 5 -19.14 4.86 -0.33
N CYS A 6 -19.91 5.70 -1.00
CA CYS A 6 -19.57 7.12 -1.18
C CYS A 6 -19.55 7.91 0.14
N VAL A 7 -20.35 7.52 1.14
CA VAL A 7 -20.35 8.16 2.47
C VAL A 7 -19.09 7.78 3.23
N GLN A 8 -18.69 6.52 3.18
CA GLN A 8 -17.46 6.04 3.81
C GLN A 8 -16.23 6.68 3.18
N ARG A 9 -16.12 6.73 1.84
CA ARG A 9 -15.05 7.41 1.13
C ARG A 9 -14.99 8.90 1.48
N ARG A 10 -16.14 9.56 1.61
CA ARG A 10 -16.20 10.95 2.06
C ARG A 10 -15.69 11.12 3.48
N GLN A 11 -16.07 10.23 4.40
CA GLN A 11 -15.56 10.27 5.77
C GLN A 11 -14.05 10.06 5.81
N MET A 12 -13.54 9.09 5.05
CA MET A 12 -12.10 8.87 4.92
C MET A 12 -11.39 10.11 4.36
N SER A 13 -11.99 10.81 3.39
CA SER A 13 -11.38 12.00 2.79
C SER A 13 -11.17 13.15 3.80
N LEU A 14 -12.01 13.24 4.83
CA LEU A 14 -11.82 14.19 5.94
C LEU A 14 -10.72 13.72 6.90
N THR A 15 -10.67 12.42 7.17
CA THR A 15 -9.66 11.83 8.07
C THR A 15 -8.25 11.95 7.47
N MET A 16 -8.10 11.75 6.16
CA MET A 16 -6.80 11.78 5.46
C MET A 16 -6.02 13.09 5.61
N THR A 17 -6.68 14.19 5.95
CA THR A 17 -6.05 15.51 6.15
C THR A 17 -6.04 15.96 7.61
N ASN A 18 -6.51 15.11 8.53
CA ASN A 18 -6.47 15.39 9.96
C ASN A 18 -5.03 15.29 10.48
N GLU A 19 -4.59 16.30 11.22
CA GLU A 19 -3.20 16.39 11.73
C GLU A 19 -2.81 15.21 12.61
N ILE A 20 -3.74 14.74 13.48
CA ILE A 20 -3.47 13.59 14.36
C ILE A 20 -3.29 12.33 13.54
N PHE A 21 -4.15 12.12 12.54
CA PHE A 21 -4.02 10.98 11.61
C PHE A 21 -2.70 11.03 10.84
N LEU A 22 -2.35 12.19 10.28
CA LEU A 22 -1.12 12.36 9.51
C LEU A 22 0.14 12.16 10.37
N ALA A 23 0.13 12.62 11.62
CA ALA A 23 1.21 12.36 12.57
C ALA A 23 1.37 10.85 12.85
N GLN A 24 0.25 10.15 13.08
CA GLN A 24 0.26 8.71 13.30
C GLN A 24 0.69 7.95 12.03
N PHE A 25 0.25 8.39 10.86
CA PHE A 25 0.63 7.81 9.58
C PHE A 25 2.15 7.91 9.33
N LYS A 26 2.75 9.05 9.65
CA LYS A 26 4.21 9.24 9.60
C LYS A 26 4.95 8.32 10.58
N ASN A 27 4.39 8.05 11.76
CA ASN A 27 4.97 7.09 12.69
C ASN A 27 4.90 5.66 12.12
N TRP A 28 3.80 5.25 11.51
CA TRP A 28 3.70 3.94 10.85
C TRP A 28 4.74 3.75 9.74
N ILE A 29 5.04 4.80 8.97
CA ILE A 29 6.12 4.75 7.97
C ILE A 29 7.47 4.47 8.64
N LYS A 30 7.78 5.14 9.76
CA LYS A 30 9.02 4.91 10.51
C LYS A 30 9.09 3.48 11.05
N ASP A 31 8.00 2.99 11.63
CA ASP A 31 7.92 1.63 12.16
C ASP A 31 8.14 0.59 11.06
N LEU A 32 7.53 0.77 9.88
CA LEU A 32 7.72 -0.10 8.73
C LEU A 32 9.15 -0.06 8.18
N ARG A 33 9.80 1.11 8.18
CA ARG A 33 11.22 1.24 7.79
C ARG A 33 12.14 0.53 8.79
N ALA A 34 11.84 0.62 10.09
CA ALA A 34 12.59 -0.11 11.13
C ALA A 34 12.38 -1.62 11.00
N LEU A 35 11.15 -2.06 10.71
CA LEU A 35 10.84 -3.45 10.47
C LEU A 35 11.56 -4.01 9.24
N ASP A 36 11.61 -3.25 8.15
CA ASP A 36 12.31 -3.64 6.91
C ASP A 36 13.81 -3.91 7.14
N ALA A 37 14.44 -3.17 8.03
CA ALA A 37 15.84 -3.39 8.39
C ALA A 37 16.08 -4.74 9.11
N SER A 38 15.08 -5.29 9.79
CA SER A 38 15.19 -6.55 10.53
C SER A 38 14.52 -7.73 9.83
N LYS A 39 13.48 -7.47 9.03
CA LYS A 39 12.65 -8.47 8.35
C LYS A 39 12.28 -7.98 6.92
N PRO A 40 13.28 -7.86 6.02
CA PRO A 40 13.05 -7.33 4.67
C PRO A 40 12.11 -8.20 3.82
N GLU A 41 12.00 -9.49 4.15
CA GLU A 41 11.16 -10.47 3.45
C GLU A 41 9.66 -10.19 3.56
N MET A 42 9.22 -9.40 4.55
CA MET A 42 7.79 -9.09 4.77
C MET A 42 7.24 -7.99 3.85
N GLY A 43 8.09 -7.30 3.08
CA GLY A 43 7.69 -6.20 2.21
C GLY A 43 7.36 -4.89 2.93
N ALA A 44 7.80 -4.74 4.20
CA ALA A 44 7.54 -3.55 5.00
C ALA A 44 8.14 -2.29 4.38
N GLY A 45 9.33 -2.38 3.79
CA GLY A 45 9.96 -1.27 3.08
C GLY A 45 9.21 -0.83 1.83
N THR A 46 8.65 -1.78 1.08
CA THR A 46 7.80 -1.50 -0.08
C THR A 46 6.52 -0.78 0.35
N LEU A 47 5.87 -1.25 1.41
CA LEU A 47 4.68 -0.60 1.95
C LEU A 47 4.98 0.82 2.46
N ALA A 48 6.10 1.01 3.17
CA ALA A 48 6.54 2.33 3.63
C ALA A 48 6.74 3.29 2.45
N GLY A 49 7.38 2.84 1.35
CA GLY A 49 7.54 3.63 0.13
C GLY A 49 6.21 4.01 -0.53
N ALA A 50 5.23 3.09 -0.55
CA ALA A 50 3.89 3.38 -1.04
C ALA A 50 3.16 4.41 -0.16
N MET A 51 3.31 4.32 1.17
CA MET A 51 2.75 5.30 2.12
C MET A 51 3.40 6.68 1.96
N GLU A 52 4.70 6.75 1.74
CA GLU A 52 5.41 8.02 1.47
C GLU A 52 4.93 8.67 0.17
N LEU A 53 4.76 7.90 -0.90
CA LEU A 53 4.24 8.40 -2.18
C LEU A 53 2.81 8.92 -2.04
N TRP A 54 1.94 8.20 -1.34
CA TRP A 54 0.57 8.61 -1.08
C TRP A 54 0.51 9.90 -0.26
N LEU A 55 1.30 10.01 0.82
CA LEU A 55 1.36 11.19 1.68
C LEU A 55 1.82 12.43 0.90
N TRP A 56 2.88 12.28 0.12
CA TRP A 56 3.38 13.33 -0.75
C TRP A 56 2.31 13.79 -1.77
N SER A 57 1.58 12.83 -2.34
CA SER A 57 0.53 13.13 -3.33
C SER A 57 -0.62 13.93 -2.71
N ILE A 58 -1.01 13.66 -1.48
CA ILE A 58 -2.01 14.47 -0.76
C ILE A 58 -1.50 15.90 -0.57
N GLU A 59 -0.29 16.07 -0.06
CA GLU A 59 0.31 17.41 0.14
C GLU A 59 0.40 18.18 -1.18
N TYR A 60 0.81 17.53 -2.25
CA TYR A 60 0.86 18.13 -3.58
C TYR A 60 -0.53 18.59 -4.05
N LEU A 61 -1.54 17.76 -3.96
CA LEU A 61 -2.90 18.08 -4.41
C LEU A 61 -3.59 19.14 -3.55
N GLN A 62 -3.26 19.23 -2.25
CA GLN A 62 -3.73 20.32 -1.38
C GLN A 62 -3.15 21.67 -1.76
N ASN A 63 -1.93 21.71 -2.26
CA ASN A 63 -1.23 22.94 -2.64
C ASN A 63 -1.37 23.28 -4.14
N SER A 64 -1.92 22.38 -4.95
CA SER A 64 -2.11 22.55 -6.38
C SER A 64 -3.50 23.07 -6.71
N LYS A 65 -3.60 23.85 -7.79
CA LYS A 65 -4.86 24.44 -8.29
C LYS A 65 -5.10 24.01 -9.74
N ASP A 66 -6.38 23.92 -10.10
CA ASP A 66 -6.79 23.75 -11.49
C ASP A 66 -6.71 25.05 -12.30
N ALA A 67 -7.01 24.98 -13.60
CA ALA A 67 -7.04 26.12 -14.49
C ALA A 67 -7.99 27.27 -14.06
N ASN A 68 -8.97 26.95 -13.19
CA ASN A 68 -9.93 27.92 -12.64
C ASN A 68 -9.49 28.46 -11.26
N GLY A 69 -8.29 28.13 -10.81
CA GLY A 69 -7.75 28.55 -9.52
C GLY A 69 -8.32 27.82 -8.30
N LYS A 70 -9.09 26.73 -8.49
CA LYS A 70 -9.64 25.91 -7.39
C LYS A 70 -8.62 24.85 -6.98
N THR A 71 -8.44 24.66 -5.67
CA THR A 71 -7.59 23.62 -5.11
C THR A 71 -8.00 22.23 -5.62
N LEU A 72 -7.02 21.39 -5.98
CA LEU A 72 -7.28 20.05 -6.49
C LEU A 72 -7.82 19.12 -5.41
N TYR A 73 -7.36 19.23 -4.17
CA TYR A 73 -7.91 18.50 -3.05
C TYR A 73 -9.01 19.31 -2.34
N GLY A 74 -10.19 18.74 -2.20
CA GLY A 74 -11.31 19.41 -1.51
C GLY A 74 -12.53 18.51 -1.38
N GLY A 75 -13.37 18.77 -0.37
CA GLY A 75 -14.52 17.90 -0.02
C GLY A 75 -15.57 17.71 -1.13
N GLN A 76 -15.58 18.56 -2.14
CA GLN A 76 -16.46 18.41 -3.32
C GLN A 76 -15.74 17.79 -4.53
N ARG A 77 -14.44 17.51 -4.42
CA ARG A 77 -13.62 16.91 -5.47
C ARG A 77 -13.54 15.39 -5.31
N GLN A 78 -14.68 14.72 -5.40
CA GLN A 78 -14.77 13.28 -5.25
C GLN A 78 -13.89 12.51 -6.23
N GLY A 79 -13.68 13.03 -7.45
CA GLY A 79 -12.75 12.44 -8.42
C GLY A 79 -11.28 12.44 -7.97
N VAL A 80 -10.93 13.22 -6.94
CA VAL A 80 -9.59 13.23 -6.33
C VAL A 80 -9.61 12.50 -5.00
N THR A 81 -10.56 12.81 -4.13
CA THR A 81 -10.57 12.32 -2.75
C THR A 81 -10.94 10.84 -2.64
N PHE A 82 -11.81 10.33 -3.52
CA PHE A 82 -12.23 8.93 -3.49
C PHE A 82 -11.12 7.96 -3.93
N PRO A 83 -10.42 8.17 -5.06
CA PRO A 83 -9.25 7.34 -5.37
C PRO A 83 -8.17 7.34 -4.29
N LEU A 84 -7.93 8.49 -3.63
CA LEU A 84 -7.00 8.54 -2.49
C LEU A 84 -7.50 7.76 -1.28
N SER A 85 -8.82 7.72 -1.05
CA SER A 85 -9.42 6.88 0.00
C SER A 85 -9.26 5.39 -0.30
N ASP A 86 -9.43 5.00 -1.57
CA ASP A 86 -9.21 3.62 -2.02
C ASP A 86 -7.73 3.22 -1.85
N ALA A 87 -6.81 4.11 -2.22
CA ALA A 87 -5.38 3.91 -1.99
C ALA A 87 -5.06 3.75 -0.48
N LEU A 88 -5.69 4.55 0.40
CA LEU A 88 -5.53 4.42 1.84
C LEU A 88 -6.03 3.06 2.34
N ALA A 89 -7.16 2.57 1.83
CA ALA A 89 -7.67 1.25 2.20
C ALA A 89 -6.67 0.12 1.86
N TRP A 90 -6.05 0.17 0.68
CA TRP A 90 -4.97 -0.74 0.30
C TRP A 90 -3.78 -0.68 1.26
N LEU A 91 -3.33 0.54 1.63
CA LEU A 91 -2.21 0.75 2.55
C LEU A 91 -2.50 0.19 3.94
N LEU A 92 -3.70 0.46 4.49
CA LEU A 92 -4.08 0.00 5.83
C LEU A 92 -4.27 -1.52 5.88
N GLY A 93 -4.92 -2.11 4.87
CA GLY A 93 -5.09 -3.57 4.78
C GLY A 93 -3.75 -4.30 4.68
N SER A 94 -2.82 -3.78 3.86
CA SER A 94 -1.48 -4.34 3.73
C SER A 94 -0.67 -4.22 5.04
N ARG A 95 -0.79 -3.08 5.73
CA ARG A 95 -0.17 -2.89 7.04
C ARG A 95 -0.72 -3.89 8.08
N GLN A 96 -2.03 -4.09 8.10
CA GLN A 96 -2.64 -5.02 9.04
C GLN A 96 -2.13 -6.44 8.84
N LEU A 97 -2.00 -6.92 7.60
CA LEU A 97 -1.46 -8.24 7.32
C LEU A 97 -0.02 -8.42 7.86
N ILE A 98 0.83 -7.41 7.73
CA ILE A 98 2.17 -7.42 8.33
C ILE A 98 2.09 -7.53 9.85
N LEU A 99 1.22 -6.75 10.50
CA LEU A 99 1.06 -6.78 11.96
C LEU A 99 0.52 -8.12 12.45
N ASP A 100 -0.46 -8.70 11.76
CA ASP A 100 -1.02 -10.01 12.08
C ASP A 100 0.02 -11.12 11.95
N THR A 101 0.91 -11.02 10.95
CA THR A 101 2.04 -11.95 10.79
C THR A 101 3.03 -11.85 11.94
N LEU A 102 3.36 -10.64 12.40
CA LEU A 102 4.22 -10.41 13.57
C LEU A 102 3.56 -10.92 14.86
N GLU A 103 2.25 -10.74 14.98
CA GLU A 103 1.49 -11.25 16.12
C GLU A 103 1.46 -12.79 16.12
N LEU A 104 1.27 -13.42 14.96
CA LEU A 104 1.35 -14.87 14.79
C LEU A 104 2.73 -15.41 15.24
N GLU A 105 3.81 -14.79 14.79
CA GLU A 105 5.17 -15.18 15.19
C GLU A 105 5.38 -15.07 16.71
N LYS A 106 4.84 -14.01 17.32
CA LYS A 106 5.01 -13.74 18.77
C LYS A 106 4.14 -14.62 19.64
N LYS A 107 2.86 -14.78 19.29
CA LYS A 107 1.86 -15.49 20.12
C LYS A 107 1.62 -16.93 19.69
N GLY A 108 1.99 -17.28 18.47
CA GLY A 108 1.80 -18.64 17.93
C GLY A 108 2.41 -19.74 18.80
N PRO A 109 3.58 -19.56 19.44
CA PRO A 109 4.16 -20.56 20.33
C PRO A 109 3.29 -20.89 21.55
N GLU A 110 2.40 -20.00 21.96
CA GLU A 110 1.49 -20.20 23.09
C GLU A 110 0.30 -21.13 22.72
N ASN A 111 0.09 -21.38 21.42
CA ASN A 111 -0.99 -22.23 20.93
C ASN A 111 -0.45 -23.62 20.53
N PRO A 112 -0.75 -24.67 21.32
CA PRO A 112 -0.24 -26.03 21.04
C PRO A 112 -0.65 -26.59 19.67
N THR A 113 -1.81 -26.12 19.12
CA THR A 113 -2.31 -26.58 17.83
C THR A 113 -1.47 -26.03 16.66
N LEU A 114 -0.80 -24.91 16.87
CA LEU A 114 0.03 -24.26 15.84
C LEU A 114 1.52 -24.61 15.96
N ALA A 115 1.95 -25.12 17.12
CA ALA A 115 3.37 -25.23 17.48
C ALA A 115 4.21 -25.99 16.45
N GLU A 116 3.72 -27.12 15.94
CA GLU A 116 4.45 -27.97 14.98
C GLU A 116 4.59 -27.28 13.60
N GLY A 117 3.54 -26.61 13.10
CA GLY A 117 3.51 -25.96 11.79
C GLY A 117 3.92 -24.49 11.80
N LEU A 118 4.15 -23.89 12.98
CA LEU A 118 4.29 -22.44 13.15
C LEU A 118 5.37 -21.81 12.26
N PRO A 119 6.59 -22.38 12.12
CA PRO A 119 7.58 -21.79 11.22
C PRO A 119 7.11 -21.71 9.77
N GLY A 120 6.41 -22.74 9.29
CA GLY A 120 5.82 -22.76 7.95
C GLY A 120 4.71 -21.73 7.77
N PHE A 121 3.83 -21.57 8.77
CA PHE A 121 2.79 -20.53 8.75
C PHE A 121 3.39 -19.13 8.77
N VAL A 122 4.37 -18.86 9.61
CA VAL A 122 5.04 -17.55 9.67
C VAL A 122 5.71 -17.23 8.34
N GLN A 123 6.42 -18.20 7.74
CA GLN A 123 7.04 -18.00 6.41
C GLN A 123 5.99 -17.73 5.34
N PHE A 124 4.91 -18.51 5.30
CA PHE A 124 3.82 -18.34 4.33
C PHE A 124 3.16 -16.96 4.43
N TYR A 125 2.81 -16.51 5.65
CA TYR A 125 2.20 -15.20 5.85
C TYR A 125 3.19 -14.05 5.65
N SER A 126 4.49 -14.23 5.88
CA SER A 126 5.53 -13.27 5.51
C SER A 126 5.60 -13.08 3.99
N ASP A 127 5.58 -14.18 3.23
CA ASP A 127 5.55 -14.14 1.77
C ASP A 127 4.25 -13.49 1.26
N LEU A 128 3.09 -13.80 1.84
CA LEU A 128 1.82 -13.15 1.51
C LEU A 128 1.85 -11.64 1.82
N SER A 129 2.46 -11.24 2.93
CA SER A 129 2.63 -9.84 3.31
C SER A 129 3.48 -9.09 2.26
N CYS A 130 4.57 -9.69 1.81
CA CYS A 130 5.41 -9.16 0.74
C CYS A 130 4.62 -9.01 -0.58
N VAL A 131 3.88 -10.03 -0.98
CA VAL A 131 3.04 -10.02 -2.19
C VAL A 131 1.96 -8.94 -2.10
N GLN A 132 1.30 -8.83 -0.94
CA GLN A 132 0.27 -7.82 -0.73
C GLN A 132 0.86 -6.40 -0.71
N ALA A 133 2.03 -6.19 -0.10
CA ALA A 133 2.73 -4.91 -0.14
C ALA A 133 3.10 -4.51 -1.58
N ALA A 134 3.59 -5.44 -2.39
CA ALA A 134 3.91 -5.20 -3.80
C ALA A 134 2.65 -4.85 -4.63
N ARG A 135 1.54 -5.56 -4.41
CA ARG A 135 0.26 -5.24 -5.04
C ARG A 135 -0.23 -3.86 -4.65
N THR A 136 -0.21 -3.55 -3.36
CA THR A 136 -0.58 -2.23 -2.82
C THR A 136 0.27 -1.13 -3.42
N ALA A 137 1.58 -1.33 -3.54
CA ALA A 137 2.49 -0.38 -4.18
C ALA A 137 2.07 -0.08 -5.63
N GLY A 138 1.70 -1.09 -6.40
CA GLY A 138 1.22 -0.93 -7.77
C GLY A 138 -0.07 -0.11 -7.86
N GLU A 139 -1.08 -0.44 -7.04
CA GLU A 139 -2.37 0.27 -7.04
C GLU A 139 -2.21 1.73 -6.57
N VAL A 140 -1.49 1.96 -5.47
CA VAL A 140 -1.23 3.31 -4.94
C VAL A 140 -0.44 4.14 -5.93
N ALA A 141 0.60 3.57 -6.53
CA ALA A 141 1.44 4.26 -7.50
C ALA A 141 0.66 4.68 -8.75
N LYS A 142 -0.26 3.83 -9.23
CA LYS A 142 -1.16 4.13 -10.35
C LYS A 142 -2.10 5.28 -9.99
N ILE A 143 -2.81 5.17 -8.87
CA ILE A 143 -3.77 6.20 -8.40
C ILE A 143 -3.06 7.53 -8.23
N CYS A 144 -1.92 7.57 -7.54
CA CYS A 144 -1.16 8.81 -7.32
C CYS A 144 -0.68 9.41 -8.65
N ALA A 145 -0.20 8.61 -9.60
CA ALA A 145 0.23 9.09 -10.90
C ALA A 145 -0.93 9.69 -11.71
N GLU A 146 -2.08 9.04 -11.74
CA GLU A 146 -3.29 9.55 -12.41
C GLU A 146 -3.72 10.89 -11.83
N LEU A 147 -3.66 11.06 -10.50
CA LEU A 147 -4.06 12.31 -9.84
C LEU A 147 -3.02 13.42 -9.97
N VAL A 148 -1.74 13.10 -9.91
CA VAL A 148 -0.66 14.09 -10.00
C VAL A 148 -0.47 14.58 -11.43
N TYR A 149 -0.41 13.66 -12.40
CA TYR A 149 -0.20 14.01 -13.81
C TYR A 149 -1.49 14.40 -14.55
N GLY A 150 -2.64 13.85 -14.15
CA GLY A 150 -3.89 13.98 -14.89
C GLY A 150 -4.43 15.41 -15.02
N TYR A 151 -3.99 16.33 -14.18
CA TYR A 151 -4.37 17.76 -14.25
C TYR A 151 -3.38 18.63 -15.02
N HIS A 152 -2.30 18.07 -15.55
CA HIS A 152 -1.36 18.76 -16.41
C HIS A 152 -1.79 18.69 -17.88
N ALA A 153 -1.39 19.68 -18.66
CA ALA A 153 -1.59 19.64 -20.11
C ALA A 153 -0.82 18.46 -20.73
N LYS A 154 -1.43 17.82 -21.73
CA LYS A 154 -0.84 16.68 -22.41
C LYS A 154 0.53 17.04 -23.00
N GLY A 155 1.55 16.28 -22.66
CA GLY A 155 2.93 16.49 -23.10
C GLY A 155 3.77 17.44 -22.22
N ALA A 156 3.17 18.21 -21.30
CA ALA A 156 3.91 19.18 -20.47
C ALA A 156 4.85 18.50 -19.45
N THR A 157 4.47 17.34 -18.94
CA THR A 157 5.15 16.70 -17.81
C THR A 157 6.45 15.99 -18.17
N CYS A 158 6.59 15.50 -19.42
CA CYS A 158 7.77 14.76 -19.84
C CYS A 158 8.90 15.65 -20.38
N ALA A 159 8.55 16.84 -20.91
CA ALA A 159 9.52 17.72 -21.56
C ALA A 159 10.28 18.61 -20.57
N SER A 160 9.67 19.01 -19.46
CA SER A 160 10.29 19.87 -18.45
C SER A 160 9.52 19.76 -17.13
N PRO A 161 9.77 18.70 -16.33
CA PRO A 161 9.08 18.53 -15.05
C PRO A 161 9.50 19.66 -14.11
N ASP A 162 8.52 20.27 -13.43
CA ASP A 162 8.81 21.15 -12.32
C ASP A 162 9.48 20.38 -11.15
N ALA A 163 9.99 21.09 -10.15
CA ALA A 163 10.69 20.47 -9.02
C ALA A 163 9.81 19.47 -8.24
N ALA A 164 8.50 19.72 -8.16
CA ALA A 164 7.57 18.84 -7.46
C ALA A 164 7.36 17.54 -8.25
N LEU A 165 7.18 17.60 -9.56
CA LEU A 165 7.06 16.40 -10.40
C LEU A 165 8.36 15.58 -10.43
N LYS A 166 9.51 16.23 -10.32
CA LYS A 166 10.79 15.53 -10.15
C LYS A 166 10.81 14.72 -8.86
N THR A 167 10.38 15.30 -7.74
CA THR A 167 10.26 14.58 -6.45
C THR A 167 9.31 13.39 -6.56
N PHE A 168 8.15 13.57 -7.21
CA PHE A 168 7.22 12.46 -7.45
C PHE A 168 7.87 11.32 -8.23
N THR A 169 8.59 11.65 -9.30
CA THR A 169 9.28 10.66 -10.14
C THR A 169 10.35 9.90 -9.35
N GLU A 170 11.10 10.58 -8.48
CA GLU A 170 12.12 9.97 -7.61
C GLU A 170 11.47 9.03 -6.58
N LEU A 171 10.38 9.44 -5.92
CA LEU A 171 9.64 8.60 -4.99
C LEU A 171 9.07 7.36 -5.70
N ARG A 172 8.51 7.54 -6.88
CA ARG A 172 7.99 6.46 -7.70
C ARG A 172 9.09 5.47 -8.12
N ALA A 173 10.24 5.96 -8.57
CA ALA A 173 11.36 5.10 -8.94
C ALA A 173 11.88 4.27 -7.75
N LYS A 174 11.99 4.89 -6.56
CA LYS A 174 12.36 4.16 -5.33
C LYS A 174 11.34 3.09 -4.99
N LEU A 175 10.05 3.38 -5.13
CA LEU A 175 8.98 2.41 -4.90
C LEU A 175 9.06 1.24 -5.88
N ASP A 176 9.25 1.51 -7.17
CA ASP A 176 9.38 0.48 -8.19
C ASP A 176 10.61 -0.42 -7.92
N CYS A 177 11.74 0.13 -7.49
CA CYS A 177 12.93 -0.64 -7.08
C CYS A 177 12.67 -1.53 -5.85
N SER A 178 11.79 -1.13 -4.93
CA SER A 178 11.48 -1.90 -3.73
C SER A 178 10.66 -3.17 -4.00
N LEU A 179 10.15 -3.36 -5.22
CA LEU A 179 9.43 -4.57 -5.64
C LEU A 179 10.37 -5.78 -5.86
N ALA A 180 11.68 -5.59 -5.75
CA ALA A 180 12.65 -6.67 -5.87
C ALA A 180 12.35 -7.80 -4.87
N GLY A 181 12.31 -9.04 -5.36
CA GLY A 181 11.99 -10.22 -4.54
C GLY A 181 10.49 -10.56 -4.38
N ALA A 182 9.58 -9.63 -4.66
CA ALA A 182 8.14 -9.87 -4.49
C ALA A 182 7.60 -11.03 -5.36
N ARG A 183 8.20 -11.24 -6.53
CA ARG A 183 7.83 -12.38 -7.39
C ARG A 183 8.27 -13.72 -6.79
N LEU A 184 9.47 -13.76 -6.23
CA LEU A 184 9.98 -14.95 -5.53
C LEU A 184 9.14 -15.29 -4.29
N ALA A 185 8.70 -14.28 -3.53
CA ALA A 185 7.78 -14.48 -2.41
C ALA A 185 6.45 -15.07 -2.89
N LYS A 186 5.91 -14.58 -4.00
CA LYS A 186 4.68 -15.11 -4.59
C LYS A 186 4.80 -16.58 -5.01
N ASP A 187 5.91 -16.95 -5.62
CA ASP A 187 6.16 -18.33 -6.04
C ASP A 187 6.24 -19.26 -4.81
N ARG A 188 6.99 -18.89 -3.76
CA ARG A 188 7.05 -19.66 -2.49
C ARG A 188 5.69 -19.78 -1.81
N ALA A 189 4.91 -18.69 -1.76
CA ALA A 189 3.56 -18.74 -1.18
C ALA A 189 2.64 -19.66 -2.00
N GLY A 190 2.76 -19.66 -3.33
CA GLY A 190 2.02 -20.56 -4.21
C GLY A 190 2.37 -22.02 -4.00
N GLU A 191 3.66 -22.33 -3.89
CA GLU A 191 4.13 -23.68 -3.60
C GLU A 191 3.64 -24.17 -2.23
N ALA A 192 3.74 -23.33 -1.18
CA ALA A 192 3.24 -23.67 0.15
C ALA A 192 1.73 -23.89 0.17
N ALA A 193 0.96 -23.05 -0.52
CA ALA A 193 -0.49 -23.21 -0.65
C ALA A 193 -0.87 -24.53 -1.36
N ALA A 194 -0.14 -24.90 -2.43
CA ALA A 194 -0.38 -26.13 -3.17
C ALA A 194 -0.15 -27.41 -2.32
N GLN A 195 0.77 -27.36 -1.36
CA GLN A 195 1.04 -28.50 -0.49
C GLN A 195 -0.08 -28.82 0.52
N VAL A 196 -0.93 -27.83 0.85
CA VAL A 196 -2.05 -28.00 1.79
C VAL A 196 -3.39 -28.21 1.07
N MET A 197 -3.42 -28.11 -0.27
CA MET A 197 -4.62 -28.40 -1.05
C MET A 197 -4.91 -29.91 -1.04
N ILE A 198 -6.13 -30.26 -0.73
CA ILE A 198 -6.59 -31.65 -0.83
C ILE A 198 -6.61 -32.11 -2.29
N PRO A 199 -6.30 -33.40 -2.57
CA PRO A 199 -6.22 -33.93 -3.94
C PRO A 199 -7.46 -33.63 -4.79
N GLU A 200 -8.65 -33.66 -4.18
CA GLU A 200 -9.92 -33.34 -4.84
C GLU A 200 -10.03 -31.90 -5.35
N ALA A 201 -9.28 -30.98 -4.76
CA ALA A 201 -9.20 -29.58 -5.23
C ALA A 201 -8.25 -29.42 -6.44
N LEU A 202 -7.46 -30.44 -6.75
CA LEU A 202 -6.54 -30.47 -7.89
C LEU A 202 -7.15 -31.12 -9.15
N ASP A 203 -8.40 -31.54 -9.08
CA ASP A 203 -9.14 -32.24 -10.18
C ASP A 203 -9.54 -31.33 -11.36
N TYR A 204 -9.06 -30.10 -11.41
CA TYR A 204 -9.12 -29.31 -12.62
C TYR A 204 -7.89 -29.65 -13.50
N PRO A 205 -8.08 -30.31 -14.65
CA PRO A 205 -6.98 -30.51 -15.59
C PRO A 205 -6.44 -29.14 -15.99
N LEU A 206 -5.16 -28.93 -15.71
CA LEU A 206 -4.40 -27.77 -16.18
C LEU A 206 -4.23 -27.87 -17.71
#